data_110210072ac2127942769c6d468a451a
#
_entry.id   110210072ac2127942769c6d468a451a
#
_cell.length_a   1.000
_cell.length_b   1.000
_cell.length_c   1.000
_cell.angle_alpha   90.00
_cell.angle_beta   90.00
_cell.angle_gamma   90.00
#
_symmetry.space_group_name_H-M   'P 1'
#
loop_
_entity.id
_entity.type
_entity.pdbx_description
1 polymer ?
#
loop_
_entity_poly.entity_id
_entity_poly.type
_entity_poly.pdbx_seq_one_letter_code
_entity_poly.pdbx_strand_id
1 'polypeptide(L)'
;MPSKPRIYIETSVISYLTSRPSSNEGIRGCQYFTRYWWENFAEQQFELVSSPIVQQEVSLGDRAASQKRLEVLEKLTLLDTRKETLDSLSDDLINAGALPLKARIDSFHIAIAAINNVQYLATWNFKHIANINKIPLIQQVCRKAGYQPPILCTPQQLLMEDF
;
A
#
# COMPACT_ATOMS: atom_id res chain seq x y z
N MET A 1 -22.91 -13.33 -6.86
CA MET A 1 -21.50 -13.22 -7.25
C MET A 1 -20.70 -12.70 -6.09
N PRO A 2 -19.62 -13.39 -5.71
CA PRO A 2 -18.72 -12.83 -4.71
C PRO A 2 -18.12 -11.53 -5.25
N SER A 3 -18.08 -10.51 -4.40
CA SER A 3 -17.41 -9.27 -4.74
C SER A 3 -15.90 -9.50 -4.85
N LYS A 4 -15.22 -8.72 -5.69
CA LYS A 4 -13.76 -8.75 -5.78
C LYS A 4 -13.17 -8.36 -4.42
N PRO A 5 -12.04 -8.96 -4.01
CA PRO A 5 -11.32 -8.47 -2.84
C PRO A 5 -10.80 -7.06 -3.09
N ARG A 6 -10.68 -6.28 -2.02
CA ARG A 6 -10.13 -4.93 -2.10
C ARG A 6 -8.62 -4.97 -1.90
N ILE A 7 -7.93 -4.13 -2.65
CA ILE A 7 -6.49 -3.93 -2.51
C ILE A 7 -6.18 -2.45 -2.30
N TYR A 8 -5.46 -2.17 -1.23
CA TYR A 8 -4.98 -0.83 -0.92
C TYR A 8 -3.71 -0.55 -1.71
N ILE A 9 -3.71 0.54 -2.47
CA ILE A 9 -2.60 0.95 -3.32
C ILE A 9 -1.78 2.00 -2.57
N GLU A 10 -0.62 1.60 -2.08
CA GLU A 10 0.27 2.48 -1.35
C GLU A 10 1.08 3.36 -2.31
N THR A 11 1.59 4.44 -1.82
CA THR A 11 2.25 5.51 -2.59
C THR A 11 3.36 5.01 -3.52
N SER A 12 4.17 4.03 -3.08
CA SER A 12 5.27 3.52 -3.90
C SER A 12 4.81 2.85 -5.19
N VAL A 13 3.64 2.20 -5.16
CA VAL A 13 3.05 1.58 -6.35
C VAL A 13 2.67 2.65 -7.38
N ILE A 14 2.01 3.70 -6.93
CA ILE A 14 1.62 4.83 -7.80
C ILE A 14 2.86 5.51 -8.38
N SER A 15 3.89 5.72 -7.55
CA SER A 15 5.14 6.34 -7.96
C SER A 15 5.83 5.53 -9.06
N TYR A 16 5.94 4.22 -8.90
CA TYR A 16 6.58 3.35 -9.90
C TYR A 16 5.74 3.19 -11.16
N LEU A 17 4.42 3.27 -11.03
CA LEU A 17 3.52 3.23 -12.19
C LEU A 17 3.68 4.45 -13.11
N THR A 18 3.94 5.62 -12.54
CA THR A 18 3.92 6.91 -13.27
C THR A 18 5.30 7.48 -13.57
N SER A 19 6.36 7.01 -12.90
CA SER A 19 7.70 7.57 -13.04
C SER A 19 8.37 7.14 -14.34
N ARG A 20 9.34 7.95 -14.79
CA ARG A 20 10.21 7.58 -15.91
C ARG A 20 11.04 6.35 -15.54
N PRO A 21 11.43 5.52 -16.54
CA PRO A 21 12.29 4.38 -16.26
C PRO A 21 13.55 4.78 -15.53
N SER A 22 13.84 4.08 -14.42
CA SER A 22 15.01 4.33 -13.60
C SER A 22 16.27 3.78 -14.28
N SER A 23 17.40 4.45 -14.08
CA SER A 23 18.72 3.92 -14.48
C SER A 23 19.17 2.76 -13.57
N ASN A 24 18.60 2.65 -12.36
CA ASN A 24 18.84 1.52 -11.47
C ASN A 24 18.03 0.32 -11.95
N GLU A 25 18.70 -0.78 -12.27
CA GLU A 25 18.07 -1.98 -12.83
C GLU A 25 17.02 -2.60 -11.90
N GLY A 26 17.27 -2.61 -10.59
CA GLY A 26 16.34 -3.14 -9.61
C GLY A 26 15.05 -2.34 -9.55
N ILE A 27 15.17 -1.02 -9.50
CA ILE A 27 14.00 -0.11 -9.51
C ILE A 27 13.25 -0.22 -10.83
N ARG A 28 13.97 -0.27 -11.95
CA ARG A 28 13.36 -0.43 -13.28
C ARG A 28 12.57 -1.73 -13.38
N GLY A 29 13.06 -2.81 -12.79
CA GLY A 29 12.33 -4.08 -12.69
C GLY A 29 11.04 -3.94 -11.89
N CYS A 30 11.07 -3.25 -10.74
CA CYS A 30 9.87 -2.97 -9.96
C CYS A 30 8.86 -2.12 -10.74
N GLN A 31 9.32 -1.12 -11.48
CA GLN A 31 8.47 -0.31 -12.35
C GLN A 31 7.81 -1.16 -13.45
N TYR A 32 8.56 -2.08 -14.04
CA TYR A 32 8.04 -3.00 -15.06
C TYR A 32 6.92 -3.89 -14.47
N PHE A 33 7.16 -4.55 -13.35
CA PHE A 33 6.17 -5.40 -12.70
C PHE A 33 4.92 -4.62 -12.30
N THR A 34 5.10 -3.39 -11.81
CA THR A 34 3.98 -2.52 -11.42
C THR A 34 3.09 -2.24 -12.62
N ARG A 35 3.65 -1.82 -13.75
CA ARG A 35 2.89 -1.51 -14.96
C ARG A 35 2.23 -2.76 -15.52
N TYR A 36 2.95 -3.86 -15.59
CA TYR A 36 2.42 -5.12 -16.12
C TYR A 36 1.21 -5.60 -15.31
N TRP A 37 1.33 -5.61 -13.99
CA TRP A 37 0.23 -5.97 -13.10
C TRP A 37 -0.95 -5.01 -13.23
N TRP A 38 -0.67 -3.70 -13.23
CA TRP A 38 -1.70 -2.68 -13.31
C TRP A 38 -2.53 -2.76 -14.59
N GLU A 39 -1.85 -2.87 -15.72
CA GLU A 39 -2.49 -2.85 -17.04
C GLU A 39 -3.24 -4.13 -17.36
N ASN A 40 -2.80 -5.27 -16.83
CA ASN A 40 -3.33 -6.56 -17.24
C ASN A 40 -4.21 -7.24 -16.18
N PHE A 41 -4.05 -6.93 -14.90
CA PHE A 41 -4.69 -7.71 -13.84
C PHE A 41 -5.41 -6.91 -12.75
N ALA A 42 -4.94 -5.72 -12.43
CA ALA A 42 -5.36 -5.01 -11.20
C ALA A 42 -6.88 -4.84 -11.10
N GLU A 43 -7.50 -4.20 -12.07
CA GLU A 43 -8.95 -3.95 -12.07
C GLU A 43 -9.77 -5.22 -12.26
N GLN A 44 -9.24 -6.22 -12.92
CA GLN A 44 -9.93 -7.48 -13.12
C GLN A 44 -10.02 -8.30 -11.85
N GLN A 45 -8.97 -8.27 -11.03
CA GLN A 45 -8.85 -9.11 -9.84
C GLN A 45 -9.30 -8.41 -8.56
N PHE A 46 -9.23 -7.08 -8.52
CA PHE A 46 -9.43 -6.32 -7.29
C PHE A 46 -10.29 -5.08 -7.49
N GLU A 47 -10.95 -4.70 -6.40
CA GLU A 47 -11.45 -3.33 -6.23
C GLU A 47 -10.29 -2.50 -5.66
N LEU A 48 -9.86 -1.50 -6.43
CA LEU A 48 -8.69 -0.69 -6.10
C LEU A 48 -9.08 0.45 -5.16
N VAL A 49 -8.45 0.50 -4.00
CA VAL A 49 -8.72 1.53 -2.99
C VAL A 49 -7.40 2.21 -2.57
N SER A 50 -7.50 3.38 -1.99
CA SER A 50 -6.37 4.12 -1.45
C SER A 50 -6.83 5.01 -0.28
N SER A 51 -6.10 6.06 0.06
CA SER A 51 -6.44 6.89 1.20
C SER A 51 -6.02 8.35 1.02
N PRO A 52 -6.56 9.26 1.85
CA PRO A 52 -6.09 10.64 1.91
C PRO A 52 -4.61 10.78 2.28
N ILE A 53 -4.04 9.81 3.01
CA ILE A 53 -2.60 9.81 3.34
C ILE A 53 -1.78 9.62 2.05
N VAL A 54 -2.16 8.69 1.19
CA VAL A 54 -1.53 8.53 -0.12
C VAL A 54 -1.70 9.81 -0.95
N GLN A 55 -2.87 10.41 -0.92
CA GLN A 55 -3.13 11.67 -1.63
C GLN A 55 -2.16 12.76 -1.20
N GLN A 56 -1.90 12.89 0.09
CA GLN A 56 -0.92 13.86 0.60
C GLN A 56 0.49 13.55 0.11
N GLU A 57 0.90 12.29 0.18
CA GLU A 57 2.24 11.88 -0.24
C GLU A 57 2.48 12.11 -1.74
N VAL A 58 1.53 11.74 -2.58
CA VAL A 58 1.68 11.88 -4.04
C VAL A 58 1.63 13.32 -4.52
N SER A 59 1.08 14.23 -3.71
CA SER A 59 1.02 15.66 -4.05
C SER A 59 2.32 16.41 -3.78
N LEU A 60 3.30 15.76 -3.13
CA LEU A 60 4.60 16.38 -2.83
C LEU A 60 5.58 16.24 -4.00
N GLY A 61 6.59 17.12 -4.01
CA GLY A 61 7.68 17.06 -4.97
C GLY A 61 7.37 17.79 -6.27
N ASP A 62 8.00 17.34 -7.36
CA ASP A 62 7.86 17.96 -8.68
C ASP A 62 6.40 18.01 -9.13
N ARG A 63 5.98 19.17 -9.61
CA ARG A 63 4.58 19.42 -9.97
C ARG A 63 4.08 18.54 -11.10
N ALA A 64 4.89 18.34 -12.14
CA ALA A 64 4.51 17.49 -13.26
C ALA A 64 4.40 16.02 -12.84
N ALA A 65 5.33 15.54 -12.01
CA ALA A 65 5.30 14.18 -11.46
C ALA A 65 4.10 13.99 -10.52
N SER A 66 3.83 14.95 -9.63
CA SER A 66 2.70 14.85 -8.69
C SER A 66 1.36 14.85 -9.44
N GLN A 67 1.24 15.62 -10.52
CA GLN A 67 0.04 15.64 -11.35
C GLN A 67 -0.27 14.26 -11.94
N LYS A 68 0.73 13.57 -12.47
CA LYS A 68 0.55 12.22 -13.01
C LYS A 68 0.09 11.22 -11.95
N ARG A 69 0.66 11.31 -10.74
CA ARG A 69 0.25 10.46 -9.62
C ARG A 69 -1.18 10.74 -9.18
N LEU A 70 -1.56 12.01 -9.09
CA LEU A 70 -2.92 12.41 -8.72
C LEU A 70 -3.96 11.93 -9.74
N GLU A 71 -3.63 11.95 -11.02
CA GLU A 71 -4.51 11.43 -12.08
C GLU A 71 -4.80 9.94 -11.91
N VAL A 72 -3.81 9.14 -11.51
CA VAL A 72 -4.01 7.73 -11.18
C VAL A 72 -4.91 7.60 -9.96
N LEU A 73 -4.62 8.37 -8.90
CA LEU A 73 -5.35 8.29 -7.64
C LEU A 73 -6.83 8.68 -7.78
N GLU A 74 -7.18 9.60 -8.68
CA GLU A 74 -8.56 10.02 -8.94
C GLU A 74 -9.47 8.87 -9.35
N LYS A 75 -8.90 7.82 -9.95
CA LYS A 75 -9.65 6.64 -10.38
C LYS A 75 -9.89 5.62 -9.27
N LEU A 76 -9.29 5.83 -8.12
CA LEU A 76 -9.38 4.92 -6.99
C LEU A 76 -10.39 5.43 -5.95
N THR A 77 -11.02 4.51 -5.23
CA THR A 77 -11.88 4.86 -4.10
C THR A 77 -11.00 5.19 -2.90
N LEU A 78 -11.15 6.38 -2.34
CA LEU A 78 -10.44 6.76 -1.11
C LEU A 78 -11.22 6.29 0.11
N LEU A 79 -10.54 5.56 0.99
CA LEU A 79 -11.11 5.05 2.22
C LEU A 79 -11.24 6.15 3.28
N ASP A 80 -12.27 6.04 4.12
CA ASP A 80 -12.40 6.90 5.28
C ASP A 80 -11.32 6.61 6.30
N THR A 81 -10.78 7.69 6.88
CA THR A 81 -9.85 7.59 7.98
C THR A 81 -10.55 8.01 9.28
N ARG A 82 -10.75 7.05 10.19
CA ARG A 82 -11.26 7.34 11.53
C ARG A 82 -10.05 7.67 12.40
N LYS A 83 -9.78 8.96 12.57
CA LYS A 83 -8.54 9.45 13.15
C LYS A 83 -8.18 8.80 14.49
N GLU A 84 -9.12 8.69 15.42
CA GLU A 84 -8.85 8.11 16.76
C GLU A 84 -8.46 6.64 16.66
N THR A 85 -9.20 5.86 15.87
CA THR A 85 -8.93 4.42 15.67
C THR A 85 -7.62 4.24 14.91
N LEU A 86 -7.37 5.09 13.92
CA LEU A 86 -6.13 5.08 13.14
C LEU A 86 -4.92 5.36 14.01
N ASP A 87 -4.98 6.41 14.83
CA ASP A 87 -3.90 6.76 15.74
C ASP A 87 -3.63 5.66 16.75
N SER A 88 -4.69 5.06 17.29
CA SER A 88 -4.57 3.97 18.27
C SER A 88 -3.86 2.74 17.68
N LEU A 89 -4.26 2.29 16.49
CA LEU A 89 -3.62 1.13 15.87
C LEU A 89 -2.19 1.45 15.42
N SER A 90 -1.95 2.65 14.91
CA SER A 90 -0.61 3.12 14.58
C SER A 90 0.30 3.11 15.81
N ASP A 91 -0.19 3.62 16.95
CA ASP A 91 0.55 3.60 18.20
C ASP A 91 0.87 2.17 18.64
N ASP A 92 -0.09 1.26 18.54
CA ASP A 92 0.12 -0.16 18.88
C ASP A 92 1.23 -0.79 18.02
N LEU A 93 1.23 -0.51 16.72
CA LEU A 93 2.26 -1.01 15.80
C LEU A 93 3.66 -0.50 16.16
N ILE A 94 3.77 0.78 16.50
CA ILE A 94 5.05 1.38 16.86
C ILE A 94 5.50 0.92 18.23
N ASN A 95 4.62 0.91 19.22
CA ASN A 95 4.94 0.50 20.60
C ASN A 95 5.34 -0.96 20.68
N ALA A 96 4.80 -1.82 19.83
CA ALA A 96 5.18 -3.23 19.76
C ALA A 96 6.50 -3.48 19.01
N GLY A 97 7.07 -2.45 18.38
CA GLY A 97 8.29 -2.57 17.61
C GLY A 97 8.07 -3.13 16.21
N ALA A 98 6.83 -3.18 15.71
CA ALA A 98 6.53 -3.61 14.36
C ALA A 98 7.06 -2.61 13.31
N LEU A 99 6.98 -1.31 13.62
CA LEU A 99 7.59 -0.23 12.85
C LEU A 99 8.31 0.74 13.80
N PRO A 100 9.39 1.40 13.35
CA PRO A 100 10.02 2.45 14.14
C PRO A 100 9.17 3.73 14.13
N LEU A 101 9.36 4.60 15.13
CA LEU A 101 8.63 5.87 15.25
C LEU A 101 8.75 6.73 13.98
N LYS A 102 9.92 6.74 13.34
CA LYS A 102 10.15 7.48 12.09
C LYS A 102 9.31 7.00 10.92
N ALA A 103 8.72 5.80 11.01
CA ALA A 103 7.87 5.21 9.99
C ALA A 103 6.38 5.33 10.33
N ARG A 104 5.98 6.38 11.05
CA ARG A 104 4.58 6.62 11.46
C ARG A 104 3.63 6.63 10.26
N ILE A 105 4.02 7.28 9.16
CA ILE A 105 3.19 7.35 7.95
C ILE A 105 2.98 5.93 7.38
N ASP A 106 4.03 5.12 7.36
CA ASP A 106 3.92 3.73 6.90
C ASP A 106 2.96 2.92 7.79
N SER A 107 2.96 3.17 9.10
CA SER A 107 2.02 2.53 10.02
C SER A 107 0.58 2.94 9.72
N PHE A 108 0.34 4.16 9.26
CA PHE A 108 -0.99 4.61 8.87
C PHE A 108 -1.53 3.84 7.66
N HIS A 109 -0.70 3.52 6.68
CA HIS A 109 -1.15 2.72 5.54
C HIS A 109 -1.65 1.34 5.99
N ILE A 110 -0.90 0.68 6.86
CA ILE A 110 -1.30 -0.62 7.42
C ILE A 110 -2.59 -0.50 8.22
N ALA A 111 -2.66 0.50 9.10
CA ALA A 111 -3.81 0.72 9.97
C ALA A 111 -5.08 1.03 9.18
N ILE A 112 -5.00 1.89 8.16
CA ILE A 112 -6.15 2.23 7.31
C ILE A 112 -6.69 0.97 6.62
N ALA A 113 -5.82 0.15 6.05
CA ALA A 113 -6.23 -1.08 5.39
C ALA A 113 -6.89 -2.05 6.39
N ALA A 114 -6.30 -2.24 7.57
CA ALA A 114 -6.85 -3.14 8.60
C ALA A 114 -8.21 -2.67 9.11
N ILE A 115 -8.33 -1.38 9.46
CA ILE A 115 -9.57 -0.79 10.01
C ILE A 115 -10.73 -0.90 9.01
N ASN A 116 -10.45 -0.75 7.71
CA ASN A 116 -11.44 -0.79 6.65
C ASN A 116 -11.64 -2.20 6.08
N ASN A 117 -11.09 -3.24 6.70
CA ASN A 117 -11.21 -4.64 6.26
C ASN A 117 -10.76 -4.86 4.81
N VAL A 118 -9.67 -4.22 4.42
CA VAL A 118 -9.08 -4.42 3.10
C VAL A 118 -8.22 -5.68 3.12
N GLN A 119 -8.39 -6.54 2.12
CA GLN A 119 -7.76 -7.85 2.11
C GLN A 119 -6.27 -7.81 1.75
N TYR A 120 -5.88 -6.87 0.89
CA TYR A 120 -4.51 -6.78 0.37
C TYR A 120 -3.99 -5.35 0.48
N LEU A 121 -2.69 -5.21 0.70
CA LEU A 121 -1.99 -3.93 0.63
C LEU A 121 -0.79 -4.10 -0.30
N ALA A 122 -0.83 -3.42 -1.45
CA ALA A 122 0.26 -3.47 -2.43
C ALA A 122 1.26 -2.35 -2.17
N THR A 123 2.53 -2.71 -2.05
CA THR A 123 3.60 -1.77 -1.74
C THR A 123 4.95 -2.29 -2.23
N TRP A 124 5.87 -1.37 -2.52
CA TRP A 124 7.29 -1.68 -2.73
C TRP A 124 8.16 -1.30 -1.53
N ASN A 125 7.54 -0.88 -0.42
CA ASN A 125 8.26 -0.53 0.79
C ASN A 125 8.66 -1.79 1.56
N PHE A 126 9.81 -2.39 1.19
CA PHE A 126 10.36 -3.57 1.86
C PHE A 126 10.90 -3.27 3.25
N LYS A 127 11.23 -2.02 3.53
CA LYS A 127 11.84 -1.66 4.81
C LYS A 127 10.84 -1.67 5.96
N HIS A 128 9.65 -1.13 5.74
CA HIS A 128 8.69 -0.91 6.82
C HIS A 128 7.34 -1.60 6.66
N ILE A 129 6.90 -1.87 5.44
CA ILE A 129 5.57 -2.46 5.20
C ILE A 129 5.67 -3.91 4.75
N ALA A 130 6.28 -4.17 3.60
CA ALA A 130 6.49 -5.53 3.10
C ALA A 130 7.81 -6.12 3.61
N ASN A 131 8.09 -5.94 4.88
CA ASN A 131 9.29 -6.46 5.53
C ASN A 131 9.00 -7.84 6.10
N ILE A 132 9.53 -8.88 5.47
CA ILE A 132 9.27 -10.27 5.84
C ILE A 132 9.59 -10.57 7.32
N ASN A 133 10.56 -9.87 7.90
CA ASN A 133 10.93 -10.05 9.30
C ASN A 133 9.95 -9.37 10.27
N LYS A 134 9.14 -8.44 9.79
CA LYS A 134 8.18 -7.68 10.60
C LYS A 134 6.72 -8.07 10.34
N ILE A 135 6.42 -8.68 9.21
CA ILE A 135 5.05 -9.06 8.85
C ILE A 135 4.36 -9.89 9.93
N PRO A 136 4.99 -10.93 10.53
CA PRO A 136 4.33 -11.69 11.60
C PRO A 136 3.93 -10.82 12.80
N LEU A 137 4.78 -9.88 13.19
CA LEU A 137 4.47 -8.96 14.30
C LEU A 137 3.37 -7.97 13.92
N ILE A 138 3.39 -7.44 12.71
CA ILE A 138 2.32 -6.57 12.20
C ILE A 138 0.98 -7.30 12.27
N GLN A 139 0.93 -8.54 11.82
CA GLN A 139 -0.28 -9.37 11.84
C GLN A 139 -0.77 -9.59 13.27
N GLN A 140 0.14 -9.92 14.18
CA GLN A 140 -0.19 -10.14 15.59
C GLN A 140 -0.79 -8.89 16.23
N VAL A 141 -0.20 -7.72 16.00
CA VAL A 141 -0.67 -6.45 16.54
C VAL A 141 -2.08 -6.13 16.03
N CYS A 142 -2.32 -6.28 14.72
CA CYS A 142 -3.63 -6.03 14.13
C CYS A 142 -4.70 -6.96 14.75
N ARG A 143 -4.40 -8.25 14.86
CA ARG A 143 -5.34 -9.23 15.43
C ARG A 143 -5.63 -8.95 16.90
N LYS A 144 -4.62 -8.59 17.67
CA LYS A 144 -4.80 -8.22 19.08
C LYS A 144 -5.71 -7.00 19.23
N ALA A 145 -5.64 -6.06 18.31
CA ALA A 145 -6.52 -4.89 18.28
C ALA A 145 -7.94 -5.19 17.74
N GLY A 146 -8.20 -6.42 17.29
CA GLY A 146 -9.49 -6.85 16.79
C GLY A 146 -9.68 -6.70 15.28
N TYR A 147 -8.60 -6.52 14.53
CA TYR A 147 -8.66 -6.34 13.07
C TYR A 147 -8.00 -7.48 12.32
N GLN A 148 -8.59 -7.86 11.19
CA GLN A 148 -7.94 -8.77 10.26
C GLN A 148 -6.82 -8.00 9.52
N PRO A 149 -5.55 -8.43 9.63
CA PRO A 149 -4.48 -7.74 8.93
C PRO A 149 -4.58 -7.94 7.42
N PRO A 150 -4.25 -6.93 6.62
CA PRO A 150 -4.15 -7.11 5.18
C PRO A 150 -2.96 -8.00 4.84
N ILE A 151 -3.02 -8.67 3.69
CA ILE A 151 -1.87 -9.35 3.11
C ILE A 151 -0.96 -8.28 2.52
N LEU A 152 0.26 -8.15 3.06
CA LEU A 152 1.26 -7.17 2.63
C LEU A 152 2.06 -7.78 1.49
N CYS A 153 1.95 -7.24 0.30
CA CYS A 153 2.53 -7.83 -0.91
C CYS A 153 3.00 -6.77 -1.91
N THR A 154 3.81 -7.21 -2.86
CA THR A 154 4.25 -6.39 -3.98
C THR A 154 3.45 -6.73 -5.23
N PRO A 155 3.39 -5.83 -6.22
CA PRO A 155 2.82 -6.17 -7.53
C PRO A 155 3.45 -7.41 -8.17
N GLN A 156 4.76 -7.61 -7.98
CA GLN A 156 5.44 -8.82 -8.48
C GLN A 156 4.86 -10.10 -7.86
N GLN A 157 4.62 -10.10 -6.56
CA GLN A 157 4.05 -11.25 -5.87
C GLN A 157 2.63 -11.58 -6.35
N LEU A 158 1.88 -10.56 -6.76
CA LEU A 158 0.54 -10.74 -7.31
C LEU A 158 0.55 -11.38 -8.71
N LEU A 159 1.71 -11.42 -9.36
CA LEU A 159 1.92 -12.05 -10.67
C LEU A 159 2.47 -13.47 -10.58
N MET A 160 2.81 -13.95 -9.38
CA MET A 160 3.53 -15.22 -9.23
C MET A 160 2.76 -16.45 -9.72
N GLU A 161 1.44 -16.38 -9.81
CA GLU A 161 0.64 -17.48 -10.36
C GLU A 161 0.77 -17.62 -11.88
N ASP A 162 1.25 -16.56 -12.56
CA ASP A 162 1.35 -16.52 -14.02
C ASP A 162 2.75 -16.80 -14.54
N PHE A 163 3.71 -17.08 -13.66
CA PHE A 163 5.11 -17.35 -14.01
C PHE A 163 5.57 -18.73 -13.59
#